data_a3299fb8d10697ad50e7534fb5e44e8d
#
_entry.id   a3299fb8d10697ad50e7534fb5e44e8d
#
_cell.length_a   1.000
_cell.length_b   1.000
_cell.length_c   1.000
_cell.angle_alpha   90.00
_cell.angle_beta   90.00
_cell.angle_gamma   90.00
#
_symmetry.space_group_name_H-M   'P 1'
#
loop_
_entity.id
_entity.type
_entity.pdbx_description
1 polymer ?
#
loop_
_entity_poly.entity_id
_entity_poly.type
_entity_poly.pdbx_seq_one_letter_code
_entity_poly.pdbx_strand_id
1 'polypeptide(L)'
;LLRYRRGPGPRYEVVYGRRRIAACRVLGIKVKAYVKEMDHREALVSQALENSARLERSFIEQAIFATKLEDQGFTRAEIGDVLAVDKGTLSKLIGVARDVPDAVIYKIGAAHEAGRRPWLELRRLVKTEKAPSDSSVLLLVPEEGTAAEKLNAVIDALQKAADAQQNAAESAAKGPSPAPLNKMPATSVAF
;
A
#
# COMPACT_ATOMS: atom_id res chain seq x y z
N LEU A 1 -19.94 -19.43 8.92
CA LEU A 1 -20.57 -18.75 10.06
C LEU A 1 -21.52 -17.67 9.55
N LEU A 2 -22.71 -17.63 10.11
CA LEU A 2 -23.71 -16.60 9.89
C LEU A 2 -23.92 -15.83 11.18
N ARG A 3 -24.09 -14.50 11.07
CA ARG A 3 -24.57 -13.72 12.21
C ARG A 3 -26.07 -13.45 12.05
N TYR A 4 -26.79 -13.55 13.16
CA TYR A 4 -28.18 -13.12 13.23
C TYR A 4 -28.24 -11.59 13.37
N ARG A 5 -29.11 -10.95 12.58
CA ARG A 5 -29.34 -9.49 12.64
C ARG A 5 -30.72 -9.21 13.21
N ARG A 6 -30.78 -8.31 14.19
CA ARG A 6 -32.03 -7.71 14.66
C ARG A 6 -32.24 -6.42 13.86
N GLY A 7 -33.41 -6.27 13.20
CA GLY A 7 -33.76 -5.06 12.47
C GLY A 7 -34.24 -5.33 11.04
N PRO A 8 -34.52 -4.27 10.27
CA PRO A 8 -34.98 -4.39 8.89
C PRO A 8 -33.87 -4.97 8.00
N GLY A 9 -34.26 -5.84 7.05
CA GLY A 9 -33.37 -6.46 6.08
C GLY A 9 -33.18 -7.97 6.30
N PRO A 10 -32.20 -8.57 5.61
CA PRO A 10 -31.94 -10.01 5.73
C PRO A 10 -31.64 -10.43 7.16
N ARG A 11 -32.35 -11.48 7.64
CA ARG A 11 -32.22 -11.99 9.00
C ARG A 11 -30.81 -12.52 9.30
N TYR A 12 -30.10 -12.98 8.28
CA TYR A 12 -28.79 -13.58 8.41
C TYR A 12 -27.77 -12.87 7.52
N GLU A 13 -26.59 -12.63 8.03
CA GLU A 13 -25.46 -12.09 7.29
C GLU A 13 -24.29 -13.09 7.32
N VAL A 14 -23.67 -13.29 6.16
CA VAL A 14 -22.53 -14.21 6.03
C VAL A 14 -21.28 -13.55 6.57
N VAL A 15 -20.76 -14.06 7.69
CA VAL A 15 -19.48 -13.62 8.26
C VAL A 15 -18.34 -14.22 7.46
N TYR A 16 -18.32 -15.54 7.26
CA TYR A 16 -17.37 -16.23 6.37
C TYR A 16 -17.97 -17.49 5.74
N GLY A 17 -17.29 -18.05 4.73
CA GLY A 17 -17.75 -19.23 4.00
C GLY A 17 -18.60 -18.92 2.76
N ARG A 18 -18.48 -17.72 2.18
CA ARG A 18 -19.24 -17.28 0.97
C ARG A 18 -19.05 -18.23 -0.21
N ARG A 19 -17.83 -18.73 -0.46
CA ARG A 19 -17.55 -19.69 -1.55
C ARG A 19 -18.31 -21.00 -1.37
N ARG A 20 -18.39 -21.52 -0.14
CA ARG A 20 -19.16 -22.73 0.18
C ARG A 20 -20.66 -22.52 -0.06
N ILE A 21 -21.19 -21.38 0.37
CA ILE A 21 -22.60 -21.03 0.14
C ILE A 21 -22.88 -20.93 -1.37
N ALA A 22 -22.01 -20.29 -2.14
CA ALA A 22 -22.15 -20.19 -3.58
C ALA A 22 -22.13 -21.57 -4.26
N ALA A 23 -21.21 -22.45 -3.88
CA ALA A 23 -21.16 -23.83 -4.38
C ALA A 23 -22.42 -24.62 -4.04
N CYS A 24 -22.90 -24.56 -2.79
CA CYS A 24 -24.15 -25.22 -2.39
C CYS A 24 -25.36 -24.69 -3.19
N ARG A 25 -25.40 -23.40 -3.49
CA ARG A 25 -26.45 -22.79 -4.32
C ARG A 25 -26.43 -23.32 -5.74
N VAL A 26 -25.26 -23.43 -6.36
CA VAL A 26 -25.11 -23.99 -7.71
C VAL A 26 -25.53 -25.47 -7.75
N LEU A 27 -25.19 -26.22 -6.71
CA LEU A 27 -25.52 -27.66 -6.60
C LEU A 27 -26.98 -27.91 -6.15
N GLY A 28 -27.75 -26.90 -5.80
CA GLY A 28 -29.11 -27.04 -5.29
C GLY A 28 -29.21 -27.73 -3.92
N ILE A 29 -28.12 -27.79 -3.14
CA ILE A 29 -28.08 -28.48 -1.85
C ILE A 29 -28.15 -27.48 -0.67
N LYS A 30 -28.68 -27.96 0.46
CA LYS A 30 -28.73 -27.16 1.69
C LYS A 30 -27.33 -27.00 2.30
N VAL A 31 -27.00 -25.80 2.76
CA VAL A 31 -25.76 -25.55 3.50
C VAL A 31 -26.00 -25.69 5.03
N LYS A 32 -25.13 -26.43 5.70
CA LYS A 32 -25.07 -26.42 7.17
C LYS A 32 -24.26 -25.20 7.61
N ALA A 33 -24.82 -24.36 8.47
CA ALA A 33 -24.18 -23.15 8.97
C ALA A 33 -24.38 -23.00 10.49
N TYR A 34 -23.35 -22.53 11.16
CA TYR A 34 -23.49 -22.05 12.54
C TYR A 34 -24.06 -20.63 12.49
N VAL A 35 -25.08 -20.38 13.29
CA VAL A 35 -25.67 -19.05 13.46
C VAL A 35 -25.34 -18.56 14.85
N LYS A 36 -24.70 -17.39 14.94
CA LYS A 36 -24.36 -16.75 16.20
C LYS A 36 -24.90 -15.32 16.20
N GLU A 37 -25.49 -14.93 17.33
CA GLU A 37 -25.81 -13.52 17.56
C GLU A 37 -24.49 -12.81 17.90
N MET A 38 -24.12 -11.81 17.13
CA MET A 38 -22.89 -11.02 17.31
C MET A 38 -23.09 -9.63 16.73
N ASP A 39 -22.40 -8.67 17.30
CA ASP A 39 -22.37 -7.32 16.75
C ASP A 39 -21.50 -7.23 15.49
N HIS A 40 -21.44 -6.03 14.88
CA HIS A 40 -20.65 -5.83 13.68
C HIS A 40 -19.14 -6.00 13.94
N ARG A 41 -18.66 -5.55 15.10
CA ARG A 41 -17.28 -5.62 15.53
C ARG A 41 -16.82 -7.06 15.73
N GLU A 42 -17.61 -7.87 16.45
CA GLU A 42 -17.36 -9.30 16.64
C GLU A 42 -17.36 -10.06 15.30
N ALA A 43 -18.25 -9.70 14.38
CA ALA A 43 -18.29 -10.32 13.06
C ALA A 43 -17.02 -10.05 12.25
N LEU A 44 -16.48 -8.84 12.32
CA LEU A 44 -15.22 -8.47 11.66
C LEU A 44 -14.02 -9.20 12.26
N VAL A 45 -13.93 -9.26 13.58
CA VAL A 45 -12.89 -10.04 14.27
C VAL A 45 -12.96 -11.51 13.88
N SER A 46 -14.17 -12.10 13.89
CA SER A 46 -14.36 -13.50 13.47
C SER A 46 -13.97 -13.76 12.02
N GLN A 47 -14.26 -12.80 11.13
CA GLN A 47 -13.82 -12.84 9.74
C GLN A 47 -12.30 -12.70 9.61
N ALA A 48 -11.69 -11.85 10.41
CA ALA A 48 -10.25 -11.66 10.45
C ALA A 48 -9.53 -12.92 10.89
N LEU A 49 -9.96 -13.52 11.99
CA LEU A 49 -9.36 -14.72 12.55
C LEU A 49 -9.49 -15.92 11.60
N GLU A 50 -10.64 -16.11 10.95
CA GLU A 50 -10.79 -17.17 9.95
C GLU A 50 -9.85 -16.96 8.77
N ASN A 51 -9.70 -15.73 8.32
CA ASN A 51 -8.81 -15.40 7.20
C ASN A 51 -7.32 -15.37 7.59
N SER A 52 -6.96 -15.06 8.83
CA SER A 52 -5.56 -15.11 9.28
C SER A 52 -5.07 -16.55 9.51
N ALA A 53 -5.99 -17.49 9.80
CA ALA A 53 -5.68 -18.91 9.81
C ALA A 53 -5.34 -19.48 8.41
N ARG A 54 -5.66 -18.75 7.35
CA ARG A 54 -5.18 -19.02 5.99
C ARG A 54 -3.84 -18.32 5.82
N LEU A 55 -2.77 -19.07 5.79
CA LEU A 55 -1.35 -18.68 5.72
C LEU A 55 -0.94 -17.80 4.51
N GLU A 56 -1.86 -17.08 3.83
CA GLU A 56 -1.63 -16.57 2.48
C GLU A 56 -2.00 -15.10 2.26
N ARG A 57 -2.14 -14.28 3.32
CA ARG A 57 -2.29 -12.83 3.06
C ARG A 57 -0.96 -12.20 2.71
N SER A 58 -0.91 -11.52 1.58
CA SER A 58 0.22 -10.66 1.25
C SER A 58 0.36 -9.51 2.24
N PHE A 59 1.53 -8.88 2.28
CA PHE A 59 1.78 -7.72 3.13
C PHE A 59 0.77 -6.59 2.89
N ILE A 60 0.45 -6.31 1.61
CA ILE A 60 -0.49 -5.22 1.28
C ILE A 60 -1.93 -5.55 1.66
N GLU A 61 -2.36 -6.81 1.54
CA GLU A 61 -3.69 -7.22 1.99
C GLU A 61 -3.83 -7.09 3.51
N GLN A 62 -2.78 -7.40 4.27
CA GLN A 62 -2.74 -7.16 5.72
C GLN A 62 -2.79 -5.65 6.02
N ALA A 63 -2.08 -4.82 5.24
CA ALA A 63 -2.06 -3.37 5.39
C ALA A 63 -3.45 -2.75 5.16
N ILE A 64 -4.11 -3.08 4.06
CA ILE A 64 -5.48 -2.65 3.75
C ILE A 64 -6.46 -3.09 4.85
N PHE A 65 -6.29 -4.32 5.33
CA PHE A 65 -7.18 -4.84 6.36
C PHE A 65 -6.97 -4.14 7.71
N ALA A 66 -5.72 -3.89 8.11
CA ALA A 66 -5.40 -3.12 9.31
C ALA A 66 -6.03 -1.73 9.28
N THR A 67 -5.93 -1.04 8.14
CA THR A 67 -6.51 0.29 7.95
C THR A 67 -8.03 0.26 8.03
N LYS A 68 -8.68 -0.74 7.44
CA LYS A 68 -10.14 -0.92 7.56
C LYS A 68 -10.61 -1.14 8.99
N LEU A 69 -9.84 -1.86 9.80
CA LEU A 69 -10.16 -2.02 11.22
C LEU A 69 -9.99 -0.69 11.99
N GLU A 70 -8.91 0.05 11.70
CA GLU A 70 -8.67 1.38 12.30
C GLU A 70 -9.83 2.35 11.96
N ASP A 71 -10.29 2.39 10.70
CA ASP A 71 -11.41 3.22 10.25
C ASP A 71 -12.76 2.84 10.91
N GLN A 72 -12.86 1.61 11.38
CA GLN A 72 -14.03 1.12 12.14
C GLN A 72 -13.89 1.30 13.65
N GLY A 73 -12.88 2.04 14.08
CA GLY A 73 -12.68 2.42 15.47
C GLY A 73 -12.01 1.36 16.36
N PHE A 74 -11.35 0.36 15.75
CA PHE A 74 -10.50 -0.54 16.53
C PHE A 74 -9.22 0.18 16.97
N THR A 75 -8.82 -0.04 18.20
CA THR A 75 -7.54 0.44 18.70
C THR A 75 -6.37 -0.31 18.05
N ARG A 76 -5.21 0.31 17.98
CA ARG A 76 -4.02 -0.34 17.43
C ARG A 76 -3.60 -1.60 18.21
N ALA A 77 -3.88 -1.67 19.50
CA ALA A 77 -3.64 -2.87 20.30
C ALA A 77 -4.53 -4.02 19.81
N GLU A 78 -5.84 -3.78 19.72
CA GLU A 78 -6.79 -4.79 19.22
C GLU A 78 -6.46 -5.25 17.78
N ILE A 79 -6.06 -4.33 16.92
CA ILE A 79 -5.64 -4.67 15.53
C ILE A 79 -4.38 -5.52 15.55
N GLY A 80 -3.40 -5.20 16.39
CA GLY A 80 -2.19 -5.98 16.58
C GLY A 80 -2.49 -7.41 17.03
N ASP A 81 -3.39 -7.58 17.99
CA ASP A 81 -3.83 -8.88 18.48
C ASP A 81 -4.57 -9.68 17.39
N VAL A 82 -5.48 -9.03 16.65
CA VAL A 82 -6.24 -9.65 15.54
C VAL A 82 -5.34 -10.12 14.40
N LEU A 83 -4.31 -9.37 14.08
CA LEU A 83 -3.34 -9.68 13.01
C LEU A 83 -2.14 -10.51 13.51
N ALA A 84 -2.01 -10.71 14.82
CA ALA A 84 -0.84 -11.33 15.45
C ALA A 84 0.48 -10.65 15.05
N VAL A 85 0.51 -9.31 15.06
CA VAL A 85 1.68 -8.50 14.71
C VAL A 85 2.05 -7.55 15.84
N ASP A 86 3.34 -7.25 15.96
CA ASP A 86 3.85 -6.24 16.88
C ASP A 86 3.49 -4.81 16.46
N LYS A 87 3.58 -3.86 17.40
CA LYS A 87 3.27 -2.44 17.19
C LYS A 87 4.09 -1.81 16.05
N GLY A 88 5.36 -2.21 15.90
CA GLY A 88 6.24 -1.69 14.85
C GLY A 88 5.83 -2.17 13.47
N THR A 89 5.45 -3.46 13.36
CA THR A 89 4.92 -4.05 12.12
C THR A 89 3.57 -3.45 11.76
N LEU A 90 2.66 -3.30 12.74
CA LEU A 90 1.37 -2.67 12.52
C LEU A 90 1.50 -1.22 12.01
N SER A 91 2.42 -0.44 12.59
CA SER A 91 2.67 0.93 12.13
C SER A 91 3.17 0.99 10.68
N LYS A 92 3.98 0.01 10.25
CA LYS A 92 4.42 -0.11 8.86
C LYS A 92 3.28 -0.49 7.92
N LEU A 93 2.43 -1.44 8.32
CA LEU A 93 1.25 -1.86 7.55
C LEU A 93 0.31 -0.67 7.30
N ILE A 94 -0.14 -0.02 8.38
CA ILE A 94 -1.05 1.14 8.28
C ILE A 94 -0.39 2.27 7.48
N GLY A 95 0.90 2.51 7.72
CA GLY A 95 1.61 3.56 7.01
C GLY A 95 1.71 3.32 5.50
N VAL A 96 1.91 2.08 5.04
CA VAL A 96 1.90 1.79 3.59
C VAL A 96 0.51 2.01 3.01
N ALA A 97 -0.55 1.49 3.64
CA ALA A 97 -1.91 1.63 3.13
C ALA A 97 -2.44 3.08 3.15
N ARG A 98 -1.91 3.95 4.04
CA ARG A 98 -2.31 5.37 4.10
C ARG A 98 -1.53 6.26 3.15
N ASP A 99 -0.25 5.94 2.93
CA ASP A 99 0.67 6.81 2.20
C ASP A 99 0.77 6.47 0.70
N VAL A 100 0.52 5.21 0.31
CA VAL A 100 0.49 4.80 -1.10
C VAL A 100 -0.92 4.95 -1.64
N PRO A 101 -1.13 5.61 -2.79
CA PRO A 101 -2.46 5.83 -3.35
C PRO A 101 -3.20 4.51 -3.61
N ASP A 102 -4.47 4.44 -3.24
CA ASP A 102 -5.30 3.23 -3.39
C ASP A 102 -5.31 2.72 -4.83
N ALA A 103 -5.44 3.61 -5.82
CA ALA A 103 -5.44 3.24 -7.23
C ALA A 103 -4.15 2.52 -7.66
N VAL A 104 -2.99 2.94 -7.11
CA VAL A 104 -1.68 2.30 -7.35
C VAL A 104 -1.66 0.92 -6.73
N ILE A 105 -2.11 0.80 -5.48
CA ILE A 105 -2.18 -0.50 -4.77
C ILE A 105 -3.06 -1.49 -5.55
N TYR A 106 -4.25 -1.06 -5.99
CA TYR A 106 -5.18 -1.93 -6.73
C TYR A 106 -4.64 -2.33 -8.10
N LYS A 107 -3.97 -1.43 -8.81
CA LYS A 107 -3.36 -1.73 -10.12
C LYS A 107 -2.17 -2.69 -10.02
N ILE A 108 -1.38 -2.59 -8.95
CA ILE A 108 -0.28 -3.52 -8.66
C ILE A 108 -0.84 -4.89 -8.27
N GLY A 109 -1.80 -4.93 -7.34
CA GLY A 109 -2.37 -6.16 -6.80
C GLY A 109 -1.65 -6.67 -5.56
N ALA A 110 -1.94 -7.92 -5.16
CA ALA A 110 -1.52 -8.48 -3.87
C ALA A 110 -0.01 -8.69 -3.70
N ALA A 111 0.74 -8.92 -4.77
CA ALA A 111 2.19 -9.10 -4.78
C ALA A 111 2.71 -10.03 -3.64
N HIS A 112 2.13 -11.24 -3.54
CA HIS A 112 2.45 -12.21 -2.46
C HIS A 112 3.95 -12.50 -2.35
N GLU A 113 4.66 -12.54 -3.47
CA GLU A 113 6.08 -12.88 -3.56
C GLU A 113 7.00 -11.70 -3.16
N ALA A 114 6.49 -10.48 -3.20
CA ALA A 114 7.32 -9.29 -2.99
C ALA A 114 7.68 -9.04 -1.51
N GLY A 115 6.92 -9.58 -0.57
CA GLY A 115 7.11 -9.34 0.85
C GLY A 115 6.94 -7.86 1.25
N ARG A 116 7.47 -7.49 2.42
CA ARG A 116 7.26 -6.15 3.00
C ARG A 116 8.20 -5.06 2.44
N ARG A 117 9.45 -5.42 2.08
CA ARG A 117 10.49 -4.44 1.74
C ARG A 117 10.15 -3.56 0.54
N PRO A 118 9.72 -4.11 -0.60
CA PRO A 118 9.35 -3.30 -1.75
C PRO A 118 8.19 -2.33 -1.45
N TRP A 119 7.19 -2.73 -0.68
CA TRP A 119 6.09 -1.86 -0.29
C TRP A 119 6.53 -0.69 0.61
N LEU A 120 7.48 -0.92 1.51
CA LEU A 120 8.06 0.14 2.35
C LEU A 120 8.90 1.09 1.50
N GLU A 121 9.61 0.58 0.50
CA GLU A 121 10.39 1.40 -0.42
C GLU A 121 9.47 2.25 -1.31
N LEU A 122 8.40 1.67 -1.88
CA LEU A 122 7.40 2.42 -2.62
C LEU A 122 6.81 3.55 -1.75
N ARG A 123 6.42 3.24 -0.51
CA ARG A 123 5.96 4.24 0.45
C ARG A 123 6.97 5.37 0.65
N ARG A 124 8.26 5.04 0.83
CA ARG A 124 9.32 6.03 1.00
C ARG A 124 9.40 6.98 -0.20
N LEU A 125 9.34 6.44 -1.40
CA LEU A 125 9.43 7.22 -2.64
C LEU A 125 8.23 8.14 -2.86
N VAL A 126 7.00 7.67 -2.61
CA VAL A 126 5.79 8.50 -2.76
C VAL A 126 5.63 9.56 -1.67
N LYS A 127 6.34 9.45 -0.55
CA LYS A 127 6.35 10.47 0.53
C LYS A 127 7.42 11.54 0.37
N THR A 128 8.29 11.44 -0.59
CA THR A 128 9.34 12.44 -0.82
C THR A 128 8.69 13.76 -1.26
N GLU A 129 9.18 14.90 -0.77
CA GLU A 129 8.65 16.24 -1.15
C GLU A 129 8.62 16.48 -2.66
N LYS A 130 9.47 15.80 -3.42
CA LYS A 130 9.57 15.87 -4.88
C LYS A 130 8.88 14.69 -5.56
N ALA A 131 8.04 13.93 -4.84
CA ALA A 131 7.33 12.79 -5.44
C ALA A 131 6.38 13.28 -6.56
N PRO A 132 6.23 12.50 -7.64
CA PRO A 132 5.22 12.76 -8.64
C PRO A 132 3.81 12.72 -8.04
N SER A 133 2.84 13.38 -8.70
CA SER A 133 1.44 13.30 -8.28
C SER A 133 0.94 11.85 -8.32
N ASP A 134 -0.11 11.54 -7.54
CA ASP A 134 -0.73 10.22 -7.49
C ASP A 134 -1.10 9.68 -8.88
N SER A 135 -1.62 10.55 -9.74
CA SER A 135 -1.95 10.22 -11.12
C SER A 135 -0.71 9.84 -11.94
N SER A 136 0.40 10.54 -11.73
CA SER A 136 1.67 10.24 -12.39
C SER A 136 2.24 8.90 -11.91
N VAL A 137 2.18 8.63 -10.60
CA VAL A 137 2.61 7.33 -10.05
C VAL A 137 1.76 6.19 -10.61
N LEU A 138 0.44 6.39 -10.75
CA LEU A 138 -0.46 5.40 -11.32
C LEU A 138 -0.11 5.04 -12.77
N LEU A 139 0.33 6.03 -13.56
CA LEU A 139 0.77 5.82 -14.95
C LEU A 139 2.07 5.01 -15.06
N LEU A 140 2.91 5.01 -14.02
CA LEU A 140 4.14 4.22 -13.98
C LEU A 140 3.90 2.73 -13.75
N VAL A 141 2.68 2.34 -13.31
CA VAL A 141 2.33 0.94 -13.10
C VAL A 141 2.06 0.27 -14.45
N PRO A 142 2.84 -0.74 -14.88
CA PRO A 142 2.61 -1.46 -16.13
C PRO A 142 1.21 -2.09 -16.17
N GLU A 143 0.64 -2.20 -17.37
CA GLU A 143 -0.63 -2.92 -17.57
C GLU A 143 -0.45 -4.43 -17.45
N GLU A 144 0.67 -4.96 -17.97
CA GLU A 144 0.99 -6.37 -17.98
C GLU A 144 2.05 -6.74 -16.94
N GLY A 145 2.17 -8.03 -16.65
CA GLY A 145 3.13 -8.58 -15.70
C GLY A 145 2.50 -9.02 -14.37
N THR A 146 3.28 -9.75 -13.59
CA THR A 146 2.90 -10.18 -12.24
C THR A 146 2.85 -8.99 -11.29
N ALA A 147 2.13 -9.14 -10.17
CA ALA A 147 2.04 -8.08 -9.16
C ALA A 147 3.42 -7.67 -8.59
N ALA A 148 4.33 -8.63 -8.44
CA ALA A 148 5.69 -8.35 -7.99
C ALA A 148 6.51 -7.57 -9.03
N GLU A 149 6.39 -7.91 -10.33
CA GLU A 149 7.04 -7.18 -11.42
C GLU A 149 6.51 -5.75 -11.52
N LYS A 150 5.18 -5.56 -11.44
CA LYS A 150 4.55 -4.24 -11.43
C LYS A 150 5.06 -3.37 -10.28
N LEU A 151 5.12 -3.94 -9.08
CA LEU A 151 5.63 -3.25 -7.90
C LEU A 151 7.08 -2.80 -8.08
N ASN A 152 7.95 -3.68 -8.55
CA ASN A 152 9.36 -3.38 -8.78
C ASN A 152 9.53 -2.34 -9.90
N ALA A 153 8.78 -2.44 -10.99
CA ALA A 153 8.83 -1.48 -12.10
C ALA A 153 8.47 -0.04 -11.66
N VAL A 154 7.46 0.11 -10.81
CA VAL A 154 7.10 1.42 -10.24
C VAL A 154 8.20 1.96 -9.34
N ILE A 155 8.78 1.12 -8.49
CA ILE A 155 9.90 1.51 -7.61
C ILE A 155 11.08 1.99 -8.43
N ASP A 156 11.49 1.22 -9.45
CA ASP A 156 12.62 1.56 -10.33
C ASP A 156 12.38 2.87 -11.09
N ALA A 157 11.15 3.09 -11.59
CA ALA A 157 10.79 4.31 -12.29
C ALA A 157 10.85 5.53 -11.36
N LEU A 158 10.35 5.41 -10.12
CA LEU A 158 10.40 6.48 -9.12
C LEU A 158 11.82 6.78 -8.67
N GLN A 159 12.66 5.76 -8.49
CA GLN A 159 14.07 5.94 -8.13
C GLN A 159 14.82 6.68 -9.24
N LYS A 160 14.67 6.27 -10.50
CA LYS A 160 15.29 6.96 -11.65
C LYS A 160 14.85 8.43 -11.75
N ALA A 161 13.57 8.70 -11.49
CA ALA A 161 13.06 10.08 -11.50
C ALA A 161 13.67 10.91 -10.35
N ALA A 162 13.82 10.33 -9.16
CA ALA A 162 14.45 10.99 -8.01
C ALA A 162 15.93 11.28 -8.28
N ASP A 163 16.68 10.32 -8.82
CA ASP A 163 18.11 10.48 -9.17
C ASP A 163 18.32 11.54 -10.25
N ALA A 164 17.46 11.56 -11.27
CA ALA A 164 17.51 12.57 -12.33
C ALA A 164 17.28 13.99 -11.78
N GLN A 165 16.34 14.15 -10.85
CA GLN A 165 16.08 15.45 -10.20
C GLN A 165 17.24 15.88 -9.29
N GLN A 166 17.88 14.94 -8.60
CA GLN A 166 19.03 15.24 -7.75
C GLN A 166 20.23 15.68 -8.58
N ASN A 167 20.53 14.96 -9.66
CA ASN A 167 21.62 15.32 -10.60
C ASN A 167 21.37 16.68 -11.27
N ALA A 168 20.13 16.99 -11.63
CA ALA A 168 19.76 18.29 -12.19
C ALA A 168 19.94 19.43 -11.17
N ALA A 169 19.60 19.20 -9.90
CA ALA A 169 19.80 20.16 -8.82
C ALA A 169 21.29 20.40 -8.53
N GLU A 170 22.11 19.35 -8.54
CA GLU A 170 23.58 19.46 -8.35
C GLU A 170 24.27 20.18 -9.52
N SER A 171 23.83 19.93 -10.76
CA SER A 171 24.37 20.63 -11.93
C SER A 171 23.97 22.10 -11.95
N ALA A 172 22.77 22.46 -11.48
CA ALA A 172 22.33 23.84 -11.33
C ALA A 172 23.07 24.59 -10.21
N ALA A 173 23.47 23.88 -9.14
CA ALA A 173 24.24 24.44 -8.04
C ALA A 173 25.73 24.67 -8.41
N LYS A 174 26.27 23.94 -9.38
CA LYS A 174 27.55 24.20 -10.01
C LYS A 174 27.38 25.17 -11.18
N GLY A 175 27.02 26.42 -10.88
CA GLY A 175 27.02 27.52 -11.88
C GLY A 175 28.36 27.66 -12.56
N PRO A 176 28.38 28.25 -13.77
CA PRO A 176 29.62 28.36 -14.55
C PRO A 176 30.68 29.08 -13.72
N SER A 177 31.84 28.43 -13.56
CA SER A 177 33.04 29.03 -12.96
C SER A 177 33.33 30.35 -13.66
N PRO A 178 33.55 31.48 -12.95
CA PRO A 178 33.88 32.74 -13.62
C PRO A 178 35.13 32.54 -14.44
N ALA A 179 35.03 32.91 -15.74
CA ALA A 179 36.15 32.88 -16.65
C ALA A 179 37.32 33.71 -16.09
N PRO A 180 38.59 33.27 -16.25
CA PRO A 180 39.72 34.00 -15.74
C PRO A 180 39.79 35.37 -16.40
N LEU A 181 39.81 36.44 -15.58
CA LEU A 181 40.03 37.80 -16.02
C LEU A 181 41.34 37.89 -16.80
N ASN A 182 41.22 38.09 -18.10
CA ASN A 182 42.36 38.30 -18.99
C ASN A 182 43.05 39.62 -18.57
N LYS A 183 44.26 39.53 -18.04
CA LYS A 183 45.12 40.70 -17.70
C LYS A 183 45.40 41.46 -18.95
N MET A 184 44.84 42.66 -19.11
CA MET A 184 45.29 43.59 -20.13
C MET A 184 46.76 43.99 -19.91
N PRO A 185 47.58 44.02 -20.97
CA PRO A 185 48.94 44.47 -20.84
C PRO A 185 49.00 45.98 -20.53
N ALA A 186 49.81 46.37 -19.54
CA ALA A 186 50.04 47.77 -19.24
C ALA A 186 50.84 48.44 -20.37
N THR A 187 50.22 49.42 -21.00
CA THR A 187 50.91 50.29 -21.99
C THR A 187 51.68 51.34 -21.20
N SER A 188 53.01 51.27 -21.27
CA SER A 188 53.93 52.30 -20.78
C SER A 188 53.97 53.48 -21.74
N VAL A 189 53.58 54.66 -21.27
CA VAL A 189 53.81 55.92 -21.99
C VAL A 189 54.97 56.62 -21.35
N ALA A 190 56.08 56.84 -22.13
CA ALA A 190 57.23 57.61 -21.67
C ALA A 190 56.95 59.09 -22.11
N PHE A 191 57.24 59.99 -21.17
CA PHE A 191 57.52 61.40 -21.45
C PHE A 191 59.02 61.64 -21.47
#